data_f8622d0104f290c00029209cf1ec8ded
#
_entry.id   f8622d0104f290c00029209cf1ec8ded
#
_cell.length_a   1.000
_cell.length_b   1.000
_cell.length_c   1.000
_cell.angle_alpha   90.00
_cell.angle_beta   90.00
_cell.angle_gamma   90.00
#
_symmetry.space_group_name_H-M   'P 1'
#
loop_
_entity.id
_entity.type
_entity.pdbx_description
1 polymer ?
#
loop_
_entity_poly.entity_id
_entity_poly.type
_entity_poly.pdbx_seq_one_letter_code
_entity_poly.pdbx_strand_id
1 'polypeptide(L)'
;MNNQFELIKSSGGIDEYRLKSNDLRVLMLQDSSTPVATFMVTYHVGSRNEGIGYTGSTHLLEHLMFKGSRNYNKEKGTAIWDELQSIGAQINATTWNDRTNYFEVVPSEHIEKAISIEADRMRFAFLRDEDRQPEMTVVRNEYERGENSPFDVLDKNIWATAYQAHPYHHSTIGWRSDIENVSTERLKEFYDVYYWPNNATATIIGDFETDATLSLIAKYFGEHKKSGHEIPQVYTEEPQQEGPRRIVVKRSGQSGITAVAHKTPPGLDVDMYAFQVLGKILCDGKSSRLYKKIVDQGLATSLFMYDFPFKDNGLFITYAFLTPETDNKEVEDIIL
;
A
#
# COMPACT_ATOMS: atom_id res chain seq x y z
N MET A 1 -20.83 5.61 26.33
CA MET A 1 -20.77 5.46 24.85
C MET A 1 -20.89 6.82 24.20
N ASN A 2 -19.94 7.19 23.37
CA ASN A 2 -19.96 8.46 22.67
C ASN A 2 -21.10 8.48 21.63
N ASN A 3 -22.10 9.33 21.82
CA ASN A 3 -23.31 9.39 20.97
C ASN A 3 -23.05 9.79 19.50
N GLN A 4 -21.84 10.22 19.20
CA GLN A 4 -21.40 10.60 17.85
C GLN A 4 -21.03 9.39 16.97
N PHE A 5 -20.84 8.23 17.61
CA PHE A 5 -20.51 6.98 16.91
C PHE A 5 -21.66 5.98 16.95
N GLU A 6 -21.65 5.10 15.96
CA GLU A 6 -22.43 3.89 15.89
C GLU A 6 -21.47 2.70 15.95
N LEU A 7 -21.67 1.79 16.91
CA LEU A 7 -20.97 0.50 16.94
C LEU A 7 -21.61 -0.40 15.88
N ILE A 8 -20.82 -0.77 14.87
CA ILE A 8 -21.28 -1.58 13.72
C ILE A 8 -21.10 -3.07 14.02
N LYS A 9 -19.93 -3.44 14.57
CA LYS A 9 -19.58 -4.84 14.77
C LYS A 9 -18.47 -4.97 15.82
N SER A 10 -18.49 -6.10 16.55
CA SER A 10 -17.37 -6.56 17.38
C SER A 10 -17.00 -7.98 16.95
N SER A 11 -15.74 -8.23 16.64
CA SER A 11 -15.28 -9.55 16.20
C SER A 11 -13.78 -9.70 16.44
N GLY A 12 -13.36 -10.80 17.06
CA GLY A 12 -11.94 -11.09 17.30
C GLY A 12 -11.21 -10.06 18.19
N GLY A 13 -11.94 -9.40 19.09
CA GLY A 13 -11.41 -8.33 19.95
C GLY A 13 -11.35 -6.95 19.26
N ILE A 14 -11.76 -6.86 17.99
CA ILE A 14 -11.81 -5.60 17.25
C ILE A 14 -13.23 -5.06 17.27
N ASP A 15 -13.37 -3.80 17.69
CA ASP A 15 -14.61 -3.04 17.61
C ASP A 15 -14.58 -2.12 16.38
N GLU A 16 -15.64 -2.21 15.58
CA GLU A 16 -15.84 -1.36 14.40
C GLU A 16 -16.90 -0.31 14.70
N TYR A 17 -16.51 0.95 14.60
CA TYR A 17 -17.39 2.11 14.76
C TYR A 17 -17.51 2.89 13.47
N ARG A 18 -18.60 3.66 13.35
CA ARG A 18 -18.80 4.66 12.29
C ARG A 18 -19.07 6.01 12.92
N LEU A 19 -18.31 7.03 12.53
CA LEU A 19 -18.57 8.42 12.91
C LEU A 19 -19.76 8.95 12.10
N LYS A 20 -20.88 9.26 12.78
CA LYS A 20 -22.18 9.59 12.16
C LYS A 20 -22.15 10.86 11.30
N SER A 21 -21.25 11.81 11.60
CA SER A 21 -21.20 13.10 10.88
C SER A 21 -20.64 12.99 9.47
N ASN A 22 -19.75 12.00 9.19
CA ASN A 22 -19.03 11.96 7.92
C ASN A 22 -18.71 10.54 7.42
N ASP A 23 -19.27 9.52 8.05
CA ASP A 23 -19.12 8.11 7.70
C ASP A 23 -17.69 7.54 7.84
N LEU A 24 -16.78 8.22 8.57
CA LEU A 24 -15.45 7.66 8.85
C LEU A 24 -15.59 6.34 9.60
N ARG A 25 -14.97 5.31 9.05
CA ARG A 25 -14.87 4.00 9.69
C ARG A 25 -13.74 4.02 10.71
N VAL A 26 -13.96 3.46 11.90
CA VAL A 26 -12.96 3.40 12.95
C VAL A 26 -12.86 1.97 13.46
N LEU A 27 -11.67 1.39 13.45
CA LEU A 27 -11.37 0.07 14.00
C LEU A 27 -10.51 0.23 15.26
N MET A 28 -10.89 -0.45 16.34
CA MET A 28 -10.22 -0.34 17.63
C MET A 28 -9.89 -1.71 18.19
N LEU A 29 -8.62 -1.93 18.54
CA LEU A 29 -8.16 -3.12 19.27
C LEU A 29 -7.34 -2.68 20.47
N GLN A 30 -7.89 -2.78 21.66
CA GLN A 30 -7.23 -2.40 22.91
C GLN A 30 -6.29 -3.51 23.37
N ASP A 31 -5.02 -3.14 23.61
CA ASP A 31 -4.01 -4.00 24.23
C ASP A 31 -3.08 -3.13 25.09
N SER A 32 -3.27 -3.20 26.40
CA SER A 32 -2.51 -2.41 27.40
C SER A 32 -1.28 -3.18 27.93
N SER A 33 -0.76 -4.16 27.18
CA SER A 33 0.44 -4.91 27.57
C SER A 33 1.71 -4.05 27.55
N THR A 34 1.73 -2.99 26.75
CA THR A 34 2.81 -2.00 26.66
C THR A 34 2.21 -0.59 26.53
N PRO A 35 2.86 0.47 27.06
CA PRO A 35 2.33 1.85 27.05
C PRO A 35 2.55 2.53 25.70
N VAL A 36 2.14 1.90 24.60
CA VAL A 36 2.23 2.43 23.25
C VAL A 36 0.92 2.21 22.49
N ALA A 37 0.60 3.11 21.59
CA ALA A 37 -0.53 2.96 20.68
C ALA A 37 -0.11 3.27 19.24
N THR A 38 -0.68 2.54 18.30
CA THR A 38 -0.56 2.82 16.87
C THR A 38 -1.85 3.46 16.39
N PHE A 39 -1.74 4.62 15.77
CA PHE A 39 -2.83 5.24 15.01
C PHE A 39 -2.50 5.14 13.52
N MET A 40 -3.44 4.68 12.71
CA MET A 40 -3.27 4.54 11.28
C MET A 40 -4.50 5.01 10.54
N VAL A 41 -4.32 5.82 9.50
CA VAL A 41 -5.38 6.15 8.55
C VAL A 41 -5.08 5.46 7.22
N THR A 42 -6.01 4.61 6.78
CA THR A 42 -5.96 3.95 5.48
C THR A 42 -6.98 4.59 4.55
N TYR A 43 -6.52 5.22 3.48
CA TYR A 43 -7.36 5.69 2.38
C TYR A 43 -7.57 4.56 1.39
N HIS A 44 -8.82 4.36 0.95
CA HIS A 44 -9.21 3.31 0.00
C HIS A 44 -8.92 3.77 -1.44
N VAL A 45 -7.69 4.17 -1.68
CA VAL A 45 -7.17 4.65 -2.95
C VAL A 45 -5.70 4.24 -3.07
N GLY A 46 -5.33 3.73 -4.23
CA GLY A 46 -3.98 3.30 -4.55
C GLY A 46 -3.70 3.46 -6.04
N SER A 47 -2.62 2.86 -6.54
CA SER A 47 -2.23 3.02 -7.94
C SER A 47 -3.29 2.53 -8.93
N ARG A 48 -4.17 1.60 -8.55
CA ARG A 48 -5.28 1.17 -9.39
C ARG A 48 -6.25 2.30 -9.79
N ASN A 49 -6.29 3.38 -9.03
CA ASN A 49 -7.17 4.53 -9.25
C ASN A 49 -6.54 5.59 -10.17
N GLU A 50 -5.31 5.35 -10.62
CA GLU A 50 -4.58 6.21 -11.52
C GLU A 50 -4.91 5.90 -12.97
N GLY A 51 -4.79 6.89 -13.84
CA GLY A 51 -4.97 6.73 -15.28
C GLY A 51 -3.71 7.05 -16.06
N ILE A 52 -3.78 6.86 -17.37
CA ILE A 52 -2.70 7.19 -18.31
C ILE A 52 -2.35 8.67 -18.18
N GLY A 53 -1.05 8.97 -18.09
CA GLY A 53 -0.49 10.32 -17.99
C GLY A 53 -0.32 10.84 -16.56
N TYR A 54 -0.73 10.05 -15.54
CA TYR A 54 -0.52 10.40 -14.13
C TYR A 54 -0.32 9.17 -13.21
N THR A 55 0.21 8.09 -13.75
CA THR A 55 0.63 6.94 -12.93
C THR A 55 1.74 7.35 -11.98
N GLY A 56 1.75 6.79 -10.77
CA GLY A 56 2.65 7.17 -9.67
C GLY A 56 2.17 8.39 -8.85
N SER A 57 1.01 8.98 -9.21
CA SER A 57 0.45 10.12 -8.48
C SER A 57 0.12 9.80 -7.03
N THR A 58 -0.37 8.60 -6.75
CA THR A 58 -0.71 8.18 -5.38
C THR A 58 0.54 8.11 -4.51
N HIS A 59 1.63 7.57 -5.04
CA HIS A 59 2.91 7.49 -4.33
C HIS A 59 3.55 8.87 -4.15
N LEU A 60 3.58 9.71 -5.17
CA LEU A 60 4.07 11.08 -5.04
C LEU A 60 3.23 11.90 -4.05
N LEU A 61 1.91 11.71 -4.04
CA LEU A 61 1.02 12.33 -3.07
C LEU A 61 1.33 11.86 -1.65
N GLU A 62 1.66 10.58 -1.45
CA GLU A 62 2.12 10.06 -0.15
C GLU A 62 3.28 10.89 0.39
N HIS A 63 4.32 11.14 -0.42
CA HIS A 63 5.47 11.98 -0.05
C HIS A 63 5.05 13.41 0.31
N LEU A 64 4.17 14.01 -0.51
CA LEU A 64 3.72 15.39 -0.31
C LEU A 64 2.89 15.57 0.95
N MET A 65 2.19 14.54 1.41
CA MET A 65 1.41 14.57 2.66
C MET A 65 2.27 14.80 3.91
N PHE A 66 3.60 14.63 3.82
CA PHE A 66 4.53 14.95 4.91
C PHE A 66 5.13 16.37 4.85
N LYS A 67 4.85 17.14 3.78
CA LYS A 67 5.46 18.47 3.59
C LYS A 67 4.81 19.58 4.39
N GLY A 68 3.57 19.38 4.81
CA GLY A 68 2.86 20.28 5.70
C GLY A 68 1.37 20.34 5.44
N SER A 69 0.67 20.82 6.42
CA SER A 69 -0.77 21.05 6.43
C SER A 69 -1.11 22.34 7.18
N ARG A 70 -2.38 22.68 7.25
CA ARG A 70 -2.86 23.93 7.88
C ARG A 70 -2.26 24.20 9.27
N ASN A 71 -2.19 23.18 10.12
CA ASN A 71 -1.73 23.32 11.50
C ASN A 71 -0.32 22.75 11.73
N TYR A 72 0.14 21.87 10.88
CA TYR A 72 1.41 21.15 11.01
C TYR A 72 2.34 21.49 9.85
N ASN A 73 3.18 22.51 10.02
CA ASN A 73 4.09 22.96 8.96
C ASN A 73 5.32 23.71 9.56
N LYS A 74 6.36 23.82 8.73
CA LYS A 74 7.62 24.48 9.09
C LYS A 74 7.45 25.96 9.44
N GLU A 75 6.55 26.66 8.77
CA GLU A 75 6.33 28.11 8.98
C GLU A 75 5.80 28.40 10.40
N LYS A 76 5.02 27.45 10.95
CA LYS A 76 4.52 27.51 12.33
C LYS A 76 5.46 26.87 13.35
N GLY A 77 6.55 26.26 12.94
CA GLY A 77 7.43 25.50 13.81
C GLY A 77 6.80 24.19 14.33
N THR A 78 5.79 23.68 13.62
CA THR A 78 5.02 22.47 13.98
C THR A 78 5.10 21.42 12.86
N ALA A 79 6.25 21.31 12.19
CA ALA A 79 6.40 20.31 11.14
C ALA A 79 6.12 18.90 11.65
N ILE A 80 5.42 18.09 10.85
CA ILE A 80 4.94 16.75 11.25
C ILE A 80 6.06 15.88 11.82
N TRP A 81 7.22 15.86 11.15
CA TRP A 81 8.38 15.10 11.60
C TRP A 81 8.93 15.59 12.94
N ASP A 82 9.06 16.90 13.12
CA ASP A 82 9.60 17.50 14.35
C ASP A 82 8.67 17.24 15.54
N GLU A 83 7.36 17.39 15.33
CA GLU A 83 6.33 17.13 16.34
C GLU A 83 6.34 15.68 16.80
N LEU A 84 6.41 14.73 15.86
CA LEU A 84 6.38 13.31 16.19
C LEU A 84 7.72 12.79 16.74
N GLN A 85 8.84 13.24 16.19
CA GLN A 85 10.15 12.87 16.72
C GLN A 85 10.38 13.38 18.15
N SER A 86 9.87 14.58 18.48
CA SER A 86 10.01 15.18 19.82
C SER A 86 9.38 14.34 20.93
N ILE A 87 8.39 13.49 20.58
CA ILE A 87 7.69 12.60 21.52
C ILE A 87 8.14 11.14 21.39
N GLY A 88 9.19 10.85 20.60
CA GLY A 88 9.70 9.50 20.39
C GLY A 88 8.83 8.62 19.50
N ALA A 89 7.98 9.20 18.68
CA ALA A 89 7.12 8.48 17.76
C ALA A 89 7.89 7.88 16.58
N GLN A 90 7.42 6.73 16.08
CA GLN A 90 7.78 6.19 14.76
C GLN A 90 6.67 6.55 13.80
N ILE A 91 7.04 7.05 12.63
CA ILE A 91 6.11 7.46 11.59
C ILE A 91 6.51 6.86 10.25
N ASN A 92 5.53 6.40 9.49
CA ASN A 92 5.74 5.96 8.10
C ASN A 92 4.43 6.01 7.31
N ALA A 93 4.54 5.75 6.01
CA ALA A 93 3.41 5.55 5.12
C ALA A 93 3.72 4.45 4.10
N THR A 94 2.72 3.91 3.45
CA THR A 94 2.89 2.97 2.33
C THR A 94 1.79 3.15 1.30
N THR A 95 2.16 3.13 0.02
CA THR A 95 1.24 3.10 -1.11
C THR A 95 1.27 1.73 -1.79
N TRP A 96 0.08 1.16 -2.01
CA TRP A 96 -0.12 -0.08 -2.77
C TRP A 96 -1.15 0.12 -3.86
N ASN A 97 -1.48 -0.95 -4.55
CA ASN A 97 -2.45 -0.91 -5.63
C ASN A 97 -3.83 -0.43 -5.19
N ASP A 98 -4.32 -0.86 -4.02
CA ASP A 98 -5.69 -0.62 -3.55
C ASP A 98 -5.80 0.38 -2.41
N ARG A 99 -4.69 0.76 -1.78
CA ARG A 99 -4.68 1.58 -0.57
C ARG A 99 -3.45 2.45 -0.45
N THR A 100 -3.61 3.54 0.31
CA THR A 100 -2.51 4.33 0.86
C THR A 100 -2.76 4.50 2.35
N ASN A 101 -1.79 4.16 3.19
CA ASN A 101 -1.93 4.36 4.63
C ASN A 101 -0.76 5.16 5.21
N TYR A 102 -1.08 5.87 6.27
CA TYR A 102 -0.17 6.65 7.10
C TYR A 102 -0.33 6.17 8.53
N PHE A 103 0.77 5.99 9.25
CA PHE A 103 0.69 5.50 10.62
C PHE A 103 1.79 6.05 11.51
N GLU A 104 1.43 6.22 12.77
CA GLU A 104 2.29 6.63 13.86
C GLU A 104 2.21 5.60 14.99
N VAL A 105 3.38 5.18 15.49
CA VAL A 105 3.50 4.46 16.74
C VAL A 105 3.97 5.47 17.79
N VAL A 106 3.13 5.72 18.78
CA VAL A 106 3.37 6.76 19.80
C VAL A 106 3.27 6.19 21.21
N PRO A 107 3.95 6.79 22.21
CA PRO A 107 3.59 6.55 23.60
C PRO A 107 2.10 6.86 23.81
N SER A 108 1.39 6.04 24.61
CA SER A 108 -0.07 6.12 24.79
C SER A 108 -0.58 7.52 25.14
N GLU A 109 0.17 8.26 25.98
CA GLU A 109 -0.15 9.62 26.40
C GLU A 109 -0.15 10.64 25.24
N HIS A 110 0.45 10.29 24.10
CA HIS A 110 0.57 11.17 22.94
C HIS A 110 -0.36 10.78 21.77
N ILE A 111 -1.31 9.88 21.96
CA ILE A 111 -2.24 9.44 20.89
C ILE A 111 -3.04 10.59 20.28
N GLU A 112 -3.38 11.62 21.08
CA GLU A 112 -4.06 12.82 20.57
C GLU A 112 -3.26 13.54 19.50
N LYS A 113 -1.91 13.57 19.61
CA LYS A 113 -1.04 14.21 18.62
C LYS A 113 -1.14 13.49 17.26
N ALA A 114 -1.05 12.17 17.24
CA ALA A 114 -1.19 11.38 16.02
C ALA A 114 -2.58 11.59 15.36
N ILE A 115 -3.66 11.50 16.14
CA ILE A 115 -5.03 11.74 15.67
C ILE A 115 -5.17 13.13 15.05
N SER A 116 -4.62 14.16 15.69
CA SER A 116 -4.75 15.54 15.24
C SER A 116 -3.95 15.84 13.97
N ILE A 117 -2.77 15.24 13.80
CA ILE A 117 -1.96 15.34 12.58
C ILE A 117 -2.66 14.69 11.41
N GLU A 118 -3.13 13.45 11.59
CA GLU A 118 -3.83 12.71 10.53
C GLU A 118 -5.12 13.40 10.09
N ALA A 119 -5.90 13.92 11.04
CA ALA A 119 -7.09 14.69 10.72
C ALA A 119 -6.76 15.97 9.94
N ASP A 120 -5.72 16.73 10.35
CA ASP A 120 -5.37 17.97 9.67
C ASP A 120 -4.90 17.72 8.24
N ARG A 121 -4.01 16.74 8.01
CA ARG A 121 -3.51 16.45 6.67
C ARG A 121 -4.54 15.77 5.76
N MET A 122 -5.58 15.14 6.32
CA MET A 122 -6.65 14.53 5.53
C MET A 122 -7.33 15.54 4.59
N ARG A 123 -7.53 16.78 5.01
CA ARG A 123 -8.22 17.80 4.20
C ARG A 123 -7.46 19.11 4.02
N PHE A 124 -6.32 19.28 4.67
CA PHE A 124 -5.59 20.55 4.65
C PHE A 124 -4.11 20.39 4.31
N ALA A 125 -3.71 19.30 3.64
CA ALA A 125 -2.38 19.18 3.08
C ALA A 125 -2.11 20.29 2.06
N PHE A 126 -0.90 20.84 2.08
CA PHE A 126 -0.59 22.03 1.27
C PHE A 126 -0.47 21.72 -0.22
N LEU A 127 0.16 20.62 -0.59
CA LEU A 127 0.36 20.21 -1.99
C LEU A 127 0.84 21.37 -2.87
N ARG A 128 2.02 21.93 -2.54
CA ARG A 128 2.59 23.08 -3.21
C ARG A 128 3.58 22.63 -4.30
N ASP A 129 3.73 23.44 -5.34
CA ASP A 129 4.71 23.15 -6.39
C ASP A 129 6.15 23.21 -5.88
N GLU A 130 6.43 24.10 -4.94
CA GLU A 130 7.73 24.20 -4.26
C GLU A 130 8.12 22.97 -3.45
N ASP A 131 7.13 22.22 -2.94
CA ASP A 131 7.32 20.94 -2.24
C ASP A 131 7.41 19.78 -3.24
N ARG A 132 6.64 19.83 -4.33
CA ARG A 132 6.63 18.80 -5.38
C ARG A 132 7.95 18.70 -6.12
N GLN A 133 8.56 19.82 -6.48
CA GLN A 133 9.77 19.86 -7.28
C GLN A 133 10.94 19.06 -6.65
N PRO A 134 11.31 19.25 -5.37
CA PRO A 134 12.31 18.42 -4.72
C PRO A 134 11.90 16.95 -4.60
N GLU A 135 10.63 16.68 -4.28
CA GLU A 135 10.14 15.30 -4.10
C GLU A 135 10.13 14.50 -5.39
N MET A 136 9.86 15.11 -6.52
CA MET A 136 10.02 14.45 -7.82
C MET A 136 11.44 13.90 -8.03
N THR A 137 12.47 14.59 -7.51
CA THR A 137 13.84 14.08 -7.57
C THR A 137 14.02 12.85 -6.68
N VAL A 138 13.39 12.83 -5.51
CA VAL A 138 13.42 11.68 -4.60
C VAL A 138 12.72 10.48 -5.25
N VAL A 139 11.48 10.66 -5.72
CA VAL A 139 10.70 9.60 -6.37
C VAL A 139 11.38 9.10 -7.65
N ARG A 140 12.00 9.98 -8.41
CA ARG A 140 12.80 9.58 -9.58
C ARG A 140 14.01 8.72 -9.17
N ASN A 141 14.71 9.05 -8.10
CA ASN A 141 15.82 8.24 -7.59
C ASN A 141 15.34 6.86 -7.12
N GLU A 142 14.16 6.77 -6.52
CA GLU A 142 13.53 5.49 -6.17
C GLU A 142 13.16 4.68 -7.40
N TYR A 143 12.58 5.32 -8.41
CA TYR A 143 12.33 4.69 -9.71
C TYR A 143 13.61 4.12 -10.33
N GLU A 144 14.69 4.93 -10.38
CA GLU A 144 15.98 4.52 -10.93
C GLU A 144 16.62 3.38 -10.13
N ARG A 145 16.43 3.35 -8.80
CA ARG A 145 16.88 2.22 -7.98
C ARG A 145 16.14 0.93 -8.37
N GLY A 146 14.82 0.99 -8.57
CA GLY A 146 14.04 -0.13 -9.07
C GLY A 146 14.49 -0.58 -10.48
N GLU A 147 14.78 0.36 -11.39
CA GLU A 147 15.30 0.03 -12.72
C GLU A 147 16.68 -0.65 -12.70
N ASN A 148 17.46 -0.45 -11.64
CA ASN A 148 18.76 -1.12 -11.44
C ASN A 148 18.63 -2.48 -10.73
N SER A 149 17.46 -2.83 -10.21
CA SER A 149 17.17 -4.12 -9.61
C SER A 149 16.64 -5.09 -10.68
N PRO A 150 17.34 -6.19 -11.01
CA PRO A 150 16.82 -7.18 -11.96
C PRO A 150 15.50 -7.79 -11.53
N PHE A 151 15.29 -7.95 -10.21
CA PHE A 151 14.04 -8.46 -9.65
C PHE A 151 12.88 -7.48 -9.88
N ASP A 152 13.04 -6.19 -9.53
CA ASP A 152 11.95 -5.20 -9.65
C ASP A 152 11.58 -4.98 -11.12
N VAL A 153 12.58 -5.02 -12.01
CA VAL A 153 12.32 -4.93 -13.45
C VAL A 153 11.54 -6.16 -13.96
N LEU A 154 11.90 -7.36 -13.52
CA LEU A 154 11.15 -8.56 -13.88
C LEU A 154 9.73 -8.49 -13.34
N ASP A 155 9.55 -8.18 -12.05
CA ASP A 155 8.25 -8.08 -11.40
C ASP A 155 7.33 -7.07 -12.11
N LYS A 156 7.81 -5.85 -12.35
CA LYS A 156 7.07 -4.83 -13.11
C LYS A 156 6.60 -5.35 -14.47
N ASN A 157 7.45 -6.07 -15.19
CA ASN A 157 7.11 -6.61 -16.50
C ASN A 157 6.13 -7.80 -16.41
N ILE A 158 6.17 -8.59 -15.33
CA ILE A 158 5.17 -9.65 -15.06
C ILE A 158 3.78 -9.01 -14.92
N TRP A 159 3.65 -7.99 -14.08
CA TRP A 159 2.39 -7.27 -13.88
C TRP A 159 1.88 -6.66 -15.17
N ALA A 160 2.74 -5.95 -15.92
CA ALA A 160 2.39 -5.35 -17.20
C ALA A 160 1.97 -6.38 -18.28
N THR A 161 2.49 -7.61 -18.18
CA THR A 161 2.13 -8.70 -19.11
C THR A 161 0.88 -9.45 -18.65
N ALA A 162 0.71 -9.62 -17.34
CA ALA A 162 -0.42 -10.35 -16.77
C ALA A 162 -1.74 -9.62 -16.95
N TYR A 163 -1.74 -8.27 -16.93
CA TYR A 163 -2.95 -7.47 -17.07
C TYR A 163 -2.94 -6.68 -18.37
N GLN A 164 -3.98 -6.89 -19.17
CA GLN A 164 -4.17 -6.21 -20.45
C GLN A 164 -5.01 -4.94 -20.30
N ALA A 165 -6.05 -5.01 -19.46
CA ALA A 165 -7.03 -3.95 -19.30
C ALA A 165 -7.07 -3.40 -17.86
N HIS A 166 -6.92 -4.26 -16.85
CA HIS A 166 -7.04 -3.87 -15.46
C HIS A 166 -5.87 -2.98 -15.03
N PRO A 167 -6.08 -1.92 -14.23
CA PRO A 167 -5.03 -0.98 -13.78
C PRO A 167 -3.88 -1.60 -12.98
N TYR A 168 -3.98 -2.83 -12.50
CA TYR A 168 -2.84 -3.55 -11.88
C TYR A 168 -1.67 -3.79 -12.84
N HIS A 169 -1.80 -3.42 -14.12
CA HIS A 169 -0.71 -3.54 -15.09
C HIS A 169 0.47 -2.60 -14.85
N HIS A 170 0.33 -1.55 -14.04
CA HIS A 170 1.43 -0.66 -13.71
C HIS A 170 1.80 -0.72 -12.22
N SER A 171 3.07 -0.47 -11.92
CA SER A 171 3.57 -0.43 -10.55
C SER A 171 3.12 0.84 -9.82
N THR A 172 3.15 0.81 -8.48
CA THR A 172 2.80 1.94 -7.61
C THR A 172 3.70 3.16 -7.81
N ILE A 173 4.96 2.95 -8.20
CA ILE A 173 5.87 4.05 -8.53
C ILE A 173 5.47 4.78 -9.83
N GLY A 174 4.68 4.13 -10.71
CA GLY A 174 4.26 4.67 -12.00
C GLY A 174 5.31 4.56 -13.10
N TRP A 175 5.01 5.19 -14.25
CA TRP A 175 5.93 5.31 -15.36
C TRP A 175 6.76 6.59 -15.24
N ARG A 176 8.03 6.53 -15.63
CA ARG A 176 8.96 7.67 -15.55
C ARG A 176 8.40 8.95 -16.19
N SER A 177 7.81 8.83 -17.36
CA SER A 177 7.21 9.98 -18.07
C SER A 177 6.10 10.65 -17.29
N ASP A 178 5.28 9.87 -16.60
CA ASP A 178 4.14 10.36 -15.82
C ASP A 178 4.63 11.03 -14.53
N ILE A 179 5.57 10.39 -13.82
CA ILE A 179 6.21 10.94 -12.61
C ILE A 179 6.82 12.31 -12.90
N GLU A 180 7.57 12.44 -14.01
CA GLU A 180 8.28 13.67 -14.38
C GLU A 180 7.33 14.80 -14.83
N ASN A 181 6.12 14.47 -15.31
CA ASN A 181 5.22 15.44 -15.94
C ASN A 181 3.91 15.71 -15.16
N VAL A 182 3.58 14.91 -14.13
CA VAL A 182 2.36 15.16 -13.36
C VAL A 182 2.41 16.54 -12.69
N SER A 183 1.37 17.34 -12.89
CA SER A 183 1.30 18.68 -12.30
C SER A 183 0.76 18.67 -10.87
N THR A 184 1.07 19.72 -10.13
CA THR A 184 0.52 19.92 -8.77
C THR A 184 -0.99 20.02 -8.79
N GLU A 185 -1.58 20.64 -9.82
CA GLU A 185 -3.03 20.73 -10.01
C GLU A 185 -3.64 19.33 -10.13
N ARG A 186 -3.02 18.44 -10.91
CA ARG A 186 -3.50 17.07 -11.06
C ARG A 186 -3.44 16.28 -9.76
N LEU A 187 -2.39 16.48 -8.96
CA LEU A 187 -2.27 15.87 -7.63
C LEU A 187 -3.32 16.41 -6.66
N LYS A 188 -3.64 17.71 -6.71
CA LYS A 188 -4.74 18.30 -5.93
C LYS A 188 -6.10 17.74 -6.34
N GLU A 189 -6.36 17.62 -7.65
CA GLU A 189 -7.58 16.98 -8.14
C GLU A 189 -7.71 15.55 -7.61
N PHE A 190 -6.63 14.75 -7.65
CA PHE A 190 -6.61 13.39 -7.14
C PHE A 190 -6.87 13.36 -5.62
N TYR A 191 -6.20 14.22 -4.87
CA TYR A 191 -6.43 14.38 -3.43
C TYR A 191 -7.88 14.77 -3.13
N ASP A 192 -8.44 15.73 -3.83
CA ASP A 192 -9.80 16.20 -3.63
C ASP A 192 -10.86 15.17 -4.02
N VAL A 193 -10.53 14.22 -4.89
CA VAL A 193 -11.43 13.12 -5.24
C VAL A 193 -11.44 12.03 -4.17
N TYR A 194 -10.29 11.66 -3.60
CA TYR A 194 -10.16 10.43 -2.82
C TYR A 194 -9.91 10.60 -1.32
N TYR A 195 -9.35 11.72 -0.86
CA TYR A 195 -8.92 11.89 0.54
C TYR A 195 -10.03 12.46 1.42
N TRP A 196 -11.04 11.63 1.67
CA TRP A 196 -12.23 11.98 2.46
C TRP A 196 -12.48 10.99 3.59
N PRO A 197 -13.15 11.41 4.70
CA PRO A 197 -13.48 10.51 5.80
C PRO A 197 -14.25 9.27 5.36
N ASN A 198 -15.25 9.42 4.49
CA ASN A 198 -16.06 8.32 3.96
C ASN A 198 -15.33 7.42 2.94
N ASN A 199 -14.08 7.72 2.61
CA ASN A 199 -13.17 6.87 1.82
C ASN A 199 -11.95 6.45 2.64
N ALA A 200 -12.04 6.50 3.96
CA ALA A 200 -10.94 6.18 4.85
C ALA A 200 -11.38 5.29 6.01
N THR A 201 -10.40 4.58 6.57
CA THR A 201 -10.54 3.84 7.82
C THR A 201 -9.45 4.29 8.78
N ALA A 202 -9.84 4.80 9.95
CA ALA A 202 -8.92 5.01 11.06
C ALA A 202 -8.82 3.73 11.89
N THR A 203 -7.60 3.28 12.18
CA THR A 203 -7.35 2.09 12.98
C THR A 203 -6.50 2.45 14.18
N ILE A 204 -6.91 2.01 15.37
CA ILE A 204 -6.18 2.22 16.61
C ILE A 204 -5.91 0.86 17.27
N ILE A 205 -4.64 0.59 17.57
CA ILE A 205 -4.22 -0.64 18.24
C ILE A 205 -3.25 -0.28 19.37
N GLY A 206 -3.43 -0.86 20.55
CA GLY A 206 -2.52 -0.70 21.68
C GLY A 206 -3.19 -0.18 22.93
N ASP A 207 -2.43 0.59 23.73
CA ASP A 207 -2.87 1.09 25.02
C ASP A 207 -3.59 2.43 24.86
N PHE A 208 -4.89 2.42 25.00
CA PHE A 208 -5.77 3.60 24.93
C PHE A 208 -7.10 3.35 25.66
N GLU A 209 -7.77 4.42 26.02
CA GLU A 209 -9.13 4.39 26.55
C GLU A 209 -10.16 4.62 25.41
N THR A 210 -11.05 3.67 25.19
CA THR A 210 -11.99 3.68 24.05
C THR A 210 -12.85 4.95 23.96
N ASP A 211 -13.56 5.32 25.05
CA ASP A 211 -14.47 6.49 25.02
C ASP A 211 -13.69 7.82 24.88
N ALA A 212 -12.51 7.92 25.48
CA ALA A 212 -11.63 9.09 25.36
C ALA A 212 -11.11 9.21 23.92
N THR A 213 -10.64 8.11 23.34
CA THR A 213 -10.10 8.08 21.96
C THR A 213 -11.19 8.37 20.93
N LEU A 214 -12.39 7.81 21.06
CA LEU A 214 -13.53 8.16 20.22
C LEU A 214 -13.86 9.65 20.31
N SER A 215 -13.77 10.24 21.51
CA SER A 215 -13.98 11.69 21.69
C SER A 215 -12.93 12.53 20.97
N LEU A 216 -11.68 12.12 20.97
CA LEU A 216 -10.60 12.75 20.19
C LEU A 216 -10.83 12.64 18.68
N ILE A 217 -11.20 11.44 18.21
CA ILE A 217 -11.53 11.24 16.79
C ILE A 217 -12.70 12.13 16.38
N ALA A 218 -13.77 12.19 17.19
CA ALA A 218 -14.90 13.08 16.92
C ALA A 218 -14.50 14.56 16.92
N LYS A 219 -13.61 14.97 17.81
CA LYS A 219 -13.10 16.35 17.91
C LYS A 219 -12.37 16.75 16.63
N TYR A 220 -11.46 15.92 16.13
CA TYR A 220 -10.57 16.28 15.01
C TYR A 220 -11.15 15.90 13.65
N PHE A 221 -11.61 14.66 13.46
CA PHE A 221 -12.19 14.22 12.19
C PHE A 221 -13.63 14.68 12.00
N GLY A 222 -14.38 14.94 13.08
CA GLY A 222 -15.76 15.39 13.01
C GLY A 222 -15.94 16.78 12.38
N GLU A 223 -14.88 17.58 12.29
CA GLU A 223 -14.87 18.86 11.57
C GLU A 223 -14.97 18.68 10.03
N HIS A 224 -14.52 17.54 9.53
CA HIS A 224 -14.55 17.25 8.10
C HIS A 224 -15.92 16.76 7.67
N LYS A 225 -16.37 17.26 6.54
CA LYS A 225 -17.55 16.73 5.87
C LYS A 225 -17.18 15.46 5.11
N LYS A 226 -18.13 14.60 4.83
CA LYS A 226 -17.96 13.57 3.82
C LYS A 226 -17.86 14.18 2.43
N SER A 227 -17.30 13.42 1.48
CA SER A 227 -17.27 13.80 0.07
C SER A 227 -18.65 14.22 -0.41
N GLY A 228 -18.72 15.34 -1.14
CA GLY A 228 -19.93 15.81 -1.78
C GLY A 228 -20.24 15.10 -3.11
N HIS A 229 -19.36 14.21 -3.55
CA HIS A 229 -19.49 13.41 -4.76
C HIS A 229 -19.31 11.93 -4.43
N GLU A 230 -19.76 11.07 -5.30
CA GLU A 230 -19.49 9.63 -5.22
C GLU A 230 -18.01 9.38 -5.49
N ILE A 231 -17.38 8.56 -4.65
CA ILE A 231 -15.98 8.16 -4.84
C ILE A 231 -15.89 7.26 -6.08
N PRO A 232 -15.10 7.63 -7.09
CA PRO A 232 -15.02 6.88 -8.33
C PRO A 232 -14.58 5.42 -8.09
N GLN A 233 -15.27 4.50 -8.75
CA GLN A 233 -14.93 3.08 -8.72
C GLN A 233 -14.21 2.68 -10.01
N VAL A 234 -13.31 1.72 -9.89
CA VAL A 234 -12.71 1.08 -11.05
C VAL A 234 -13.64 -0.03 -11.52
N TYR A 235 -14.17 0.09 -12.72
CA TYR A 235 -15.10 -0.87 -13.32
C TYR A 235 -14.44 -1.81 -14.31
N THR A 236 -13.18 -1.52 -14.68
CA THR A 236 -12.48 -2.31 -15.69
C THR A 236 -12.13 -3.67 -15.12
N GLU A 237 -12.67 -4.72 -15.72
CA GLU A 237 -12.32 -6.10 -15.42
C GLU A 237 -11.24 -6.59 -16.38
N GLU A 238 -10.32 -7.41 -15.89
CA GLU A 238 -9.35 -8.06 -16.75
C GLU A 238 -10.05 -9.15 -17.58
N PRO A 239 -9.95 -9.12 -18.93
CA PRO A 239 -10.55 -10.17 -19.75
C PRO A 239 -9.92 -11.52 -19.45
N GLN A 240 -10.70 -12.60 -19.71
CA GLN A 240 -10.23 -13.97 -19.52
C GLN A 240 -8.97 -14.20 -20.36
N GLN A 241 -7.96 -14.77 -19.75
CA GLN A 241 -6.72 -15.13 -20.42
C GLN A 241 -6.92 -16.43 -21.23
N GLU A 242 -6.77 -16.33 -22.55
CA GLU A 242 -7.01 -17.48 -23.46
C GLU A 242 -5.78 -18.37 -23.68
N GLY A 243 -4.61 -17.97 -23.18
CA GLY A 243 -3.37 -18.73 -23.34
C GLY A 243 -2.22 -18.17 -22.50
N PRO A 244 -1.08 -18.87 -22.47
CA PRO A 244 0.07 -18.42 -21.72
C PRO A 244 0.64 -17.13 -22.32
N ARG A 245 1.09 -16.22 -21.45
CA ARG A 245 1.84 -15.02 -21.84
C ARG A 245 3.27 -15.18 -21.36
N ARG A 246 4.25 -14.77 -22.16
CA ARG A 246 5.67 -14.90 -21.84
C ARG A 246 6.41 -13.62 -22.14
N ILE A 247 7.31 -13.25 -21.23
CA ILE A 247 8.27 -12.16 -21.42
C ILE A 247 9.69 -12.66 -21.17
N VAL A 248 10.65 -12.02 -21.82
CA VAL A 248 12.06 -12.20 -21.56
C VAL A 248 12.70 -10.82 -21.40
N VAL A 249 13.19 -10.53 -20.20
CA VAL A 249 13.92 -9.29 -19.91
C VAL A 249 15.41 -9.59 -19.98
N LYS A 250 16.13 -8.88 -20.87
CA LYS A 250 17.59 -9.03 -21.02
C LYS A 250 18.32 -7.91 -20.29
N ARG A 251 19.11 -8.28 -19.31
CA ARG A 251 19.96 -7.38 -18.53
C ARG A 251 21.35 -8.00 -18.38
N SER A 252 22.37 -7.16 -18.21
CA SER A 252 23.71 -7.64 -17.88
C SER A 252 23.74 -8.16 -16.45
N GLY A 253 24.29 -9.35 -16.22
CA GLY A 253 24.34 -9.99 -14.92
C GLY A 253 24.97 -11.37 -15.02
N GLN A 254 25.30 -11.97 -13.85
CA GLN A 254 25.88 -13.31 -13.76
C GLN A 254 24.83 -14.40 -13.59
N SER A 255 23.65 -14.06 -13.11
CA SER A 255 22.60 -15.02 -12.74
C SER A 255 21.26 -14.60 -13.28
N GLY A 256 20.44 -15.57 -13.70
CA GLY A 256 19.08 -15.34 -14.14
C GLY A 256 18.08 -15.32 -12.99
N ILE A 257 16.89 -14.81 -13.29
CA ILE A 257 15.71 -14.96 -12.44
C ILE A 257 14.62 -15.57 -13.32
N THR A 258 14.00 -16.65 -12.84
CA THR A 258 12.82 -17.25 -13.48
C THR A 258 11.61 -16.99 -12.59
N ALA A 259 10.49 -16.60 -13.20
CA ALA A 259 9.23 -16.44 -12.49
C ALA A 259 8.06 -17.05 -13.26
N VAL A 260 7.13 -17.66 -12.53
CA VAL A 260 5.86 -18.16 -13.06
C VAL A 260 4.74 -17.55 -12.26
N ALA A 261 3.80 -16.89 -12.97
CA ALA A 261 2.68 -16.19 -12.38
C ALA A 261 1.35 -16.82 -12.79
N HIS A 262 0.46 -16.99 -11.82
CA HIS A 262 -0.91 -17.46 -12.03
C HIS A 262 -1.90 -16.41 -11.51
N LYS A 263 -3.02 -16.22 -12.18
CA LYS A 263 -4.13 -15.39 -11.69
C LYS A 263 -4.74 -16.03 -10.44
N THR A 264 -5.09 -15.17 -9.47
CA THR A 264 -5.83 -15.57 -8.26
C THR A 264 -7.20 -14.91 -8.22
N PRO A 265 -8.15 -15.45 -7.45
CA PRO A 265 -9.36 -14.72 -7.11
C PRO A 265 -9.04 -13.45 -6.28
N PRO A 266 -10.03 -12.58 -6.04
CA PRO A 266 -9.89 -11.45 -5.12
C PRO A 266 -9.46 -11.89 -3.72
N GLY A 267 -8.71 -11.03 -3.02
CA GLY A 267 -8.08 -11.36 -1.73
C GLY A 267 -9.03 -11.77 -0.59
N LEU A 268 -10.31 -11.42 -0.69
CA LEU A 268 -11.34 -11.84 0.29
C LEU A 268 -12.08 -13.12 -0.12
N ASP A 269 -11.75 -13.70 -1.27
CA ASP A 269 -12.33 -14.97 -1.68
C ASP A 269 -11.82 -16.12 -0.79
N VAL A 270 -12.70 -17.09 -0.52
CA VAL A 270 -12.38 -18.25 0.32
C VAL A 270 -11.26 -19.11 -0.26
N ASP A 271 -11.12 -19.15 -1.58
CA ASP A 271 -10.07 -19.90 -2.26
C ASP A 271 -8.66 -19.34 -2.01
N MET A 272 -8.53 -18.08 -1.57
CA MET A 272 -7.23 -17.52 -1.19
C MET A 272 -6.55 -18.30 -0.05
N TYR A 273 -7.30 -18.89 0.87
CA TYR A 273 -6.73 -19.79 1.89
C TYR A 273 -6.07 -21.02 1.28
N ALA A 274 -6.64 -21.55 0.18
CA ALA A 274 -6.03 -22.66 -0.54
C ALA A 274 -4.73 -22.25 -1.24
N PHE A 275 -4.66 -21.05 -1.81
CA PHE A 275 -3.43 -20.50 -2.39
C PHE A 275 -2.34 -20.32 -1.33
N GLN A 276 -2.67 -19.84 -0.13
CA GLN A 276 -1.70 -19.71 0.97
C GLN A 276 -1.13 -21.08 1.37
N VAL A 277 -1.97 -22.10 1.51
CA VAL A 277 -1.54 -23.47 1.81
C VAL A 277 -0.69 -24.03 0.67
N LEU A 278 -1.11 -23.81 -0.58
CA LEU A 278 -0.35 -24.24 -1.77
C LEU A 278 1.06 -23.64 -1.77
N GLY A 279 1.18 -22.35 -1.46
CA GLY A 279 2.48 -21.67 -1.35
C GLY A 279 3.40 -22.31 -0.32
N LYS A 280 2.86 -22.66 0.85
CA LYS A 280 3.62 -23.39 1.89
C LYS A 280 4.11 -24.75 1.39
N ILE A 281 3.27 -25.50 0.69
CA ILE A 281 3.62 -26.82 0.16
C ILE A 281 4.69 -26.70 -0.94
N LEU A 282 4.57 -25.69 -1.82
CA LEU A 282 5.45 -25.55 -2.97
C LEU A 282 6.78 -24.87 -2.63
N CYS A 283 6.77 -23.77 -1.88
CA CYS A 283 7.91 -22.86 -1.81
C CYS A 283 8.44 -22.60 -0.41
N ASP A 284 7.65 -22.78 0.66
CA ASP A 284 8.06 -22.32 1.99
C ASP A 284 8.84 -23.39 2.77
N GLY A 285 10.07 -23.00 3.12
CA GLY A 285 10.99 -23.83 3.88
C GLY A 285 11.67 -24.94 3.07
N LYS A 286 12.74 -25.52 3.66
CA LYS A 286 13.59 -26.53 3.02
C LYS A 286 12.89 -27.85 2.69
N SER A 287 11.77 -28.14 3.32
CA SER A 287 10.99 -29.35 3.05
C SER A 287 10.00 -29.21 1.89
N SER A 288 9.80 -28.00 1.36
CA SER A 288 8.85 -27.73 0.29
C SER A 288 9.26 -28.40 -1.03
N ARG A 289 8.26 -28.63 -1.90
CA ARG A 289 8.45 -29.44 -3.12
C ARG A 289 9.44 -28.81 -4.09
N LEU A 290 9.27 -27.51 -4.37
CA LEU A 290 10.14 -26.81 -5.32
C LEU A 290 11.52 -26.52 -4.72
N TYR A 291 11.61 -26.26 -3.42
CA TYR A 291 12.93 -26.12 -2.76
C TYR A 291 13.81 -27.34 -3.01
N LYS A 292 13.28 -28.55 -2.77
CA LYS A 292 14.01 -29.81 -3.00
C LYS A 292 14.39 -30.06 -4.45
N LYS A 293 13.55 -29.59 -5.39
CA LYS A 293 13.79 -29.81 -6.83
C LYS A 293 14.70 -28.76 -7.47
N ILE A 294 14.78 -27.58 -6.87
CA ILE A 294 15.48 -26.43 -7.47
C ILE A 294 16.67 -26.02 -6.61
N VAL A 295 16.47 -25.72 -5.32
CA VAL A 295 17.54 -25.21 -4.46
C VAL A 295 18.48 -26.33 -3.99
N ASP A 296 17.93 -27.46 -3.52
CA ASP A 296 18.74 -28.60 -3.11
C ASP A 296 19.53 -29.23 -4.26
N GLN A 297 19.08 -29.03 -5.51
CA GLN A 297 19.80 -29.48 -6.72
C GLN A 297 20.82 -28.45 -7.21
N GLY A 298 20.96 -27.29 -6.54
CA GLY A 298 21.91 -26.27 -6.90
C GLY A 298 21.52 -25.42 -8.13
N LEU A 299 20.29 -25.54 -8.62
CA LEU A 299 19.79 -24.77 -9.77
C LEU A 299 19.48 -23.32 -9.41
N ALA A 300 19.09 -23.05 -8.15
CA ALA A 300 18.85 -21.70 -7.66
C ALA A 300 19.47 -21.50 -6.28
N THR A 301 19.82 -20.26 -5.96
CA THR A 301 20.30 -19.84 -4.64
C THR A 301 19.16 -19.63 -3.66
N SER A 302 17.99 -19.24 -4.18
CA SER A 302 16.77 -19.02 -3.40
C SER A 302 15.53 -19.18 -4.27
N LEU A 303 14.44 -19.53 -3.59
CA LEU A 303 13.10 -19.66 -4.16
C LEU A 303 12.12 -19.07 -3.16
N PHE A 304 11.17 -18.29 -3.64
CA PHE A 304 10.06 -17.81 -2.82
C PHE A 304 8.81 -17.58 -3.69
N MET A 305 7.70 -17.44 -3.00
CA MET A 305 6.41 -17.19 -3.61
C MET A 305 5.73 -16.03 -2.91
N TYR A 306 5.02 -15.21 -3.71
CA TYR A 306 4.09 -14.21 -3.22
C TYR A 306 2.69 -14.50 -3.75
N ASP A 307 1.72 -14.42 -2.84
CA ASP A 307 0.31 -14.26 -3.12
C ASP A 307 -0.06 -12.79 -2.88
N PHE A 308 -0.74 -12.19 -3.82
CA PHE A 308 -1.15 -10.79 -3.76
C PHE A 308 -2.68 -10.71 -3.57
N PRO A 309 -3.16 -10.62 -2.29
CA PRO A 309 -4.58 -10.59 -1.98
C PRO A 309 -5.16 -9.19 -2.21
N PHE A 310 -5.29 -8.79 -3.46
CA PHE A 310 -5.82 -7.50 -3.86
C PHE A 310 -7.35 -7.47 -3.84
N LYS A 311 -7.92 -6.27 -3.99
CA LYS A 311 -9.39 -6.07 -4.04
C LYS A 311 -10.02 -6.82 -5.20
N ASP A 312 -9.34 -6.84 -6.37
CA ASP A 312 -9.72 -7.63 -7.55
C ASP A 312 -8.74 -8.79 -7.73
N ASN A 313 -8.89 -9.56 -8.79
CA ASN A 313 -8.06 -10.71 -9.10
C ASN A 313 -6.57 -10.33 -9.08
N GLY A 314 -5.81 -10.99 -8.22
CA GLY A 314 -4.38 -10.80 -8.04
C GLY A 314 -3.52 -11.78 -8.82
N LEU A 315 -2.28 -11.94 -8.35
CA LEU A 315 -1.32 -12.91 -8.86
C LEU A 315 -0.76 -13.77 -7.72
N PHE A 316 -0.51 -15.02 -8.04
CA PHE A 316 0.33 -15.94 -7.28
C PHE A 316 1.60 -16.14 -8.10
N ILE A 317 2.74 -15.66 -7.60
CA ILE A 317 3.99 -15.64 -8.36
C ILE A 317 5.06 -16.42 -7.63
N THR A 318 5.66 -17.39 -8.32
CA THR A 318 6.85 -18.13 -7.85
C THR A 318 8.08 -17.52 -8.51
N TYR A 319 9.09 -17.15 -7.72
CA TYR A 319 10.37 -16.61 -8.16
C TYR A 319 11.51 -17.54 -7.78
N ALA A 320 12.42 -17.81 -8.70
CA ALA A 320 13.66 -18.55 -8.48
C ALA A 320 14.87 -17.70 -8.92
N PHE A 321 15.80 -17.45 -7.99
CA PHE A 321 17.07 -16.79 -8.27
C PHE A 321 18.11 -17.84 -8.62
N LEU A 322 18.47 -17.90 -9.90
CA LEU A 322 19.28 -18.98 -10.43
C LEU A 322 20.75 -18.89 -10.00
N THR A 323 21.42 -20.03 -9.95
CA THR A 323 22.89 -20.06 -9.90
C THR A 323 23.47 -19.68 -11.27
N PRO A 324 24.70 -19.18 -11.33
CA PRO A 324 25.40 -18.99 -12.62
C PRO A 324 25.36 -20.31 -13.42
N GLU A 325 25.18 -20.19 -14.73
CA GLU A 325 25.11 -21.33 -15.68
C GLU A 325 23.81 -22.13 -15.67
N THR A 326 22.88 -21.88 -14.75
CA THR A 326 21.56 -22.54 -14.78
C THR A 326 20.69 -21.94 -15.89
N ASP A 327 20.10 -22.80 -16.70
CA ASP A 327 19.16 -22.39 -17.75
C ASP A 327 17.80 -22.01 -17.15
N ASN A 328 17.31 -20.83 -17.51
CA ASN A 328 15.99 -20.36 -17.09
C ASN A 328 14.87 -21.32 -17.51
N LYS A 329 15.01 -21.96 -18.68
CA LYS A 329 13.99 -22.90 -19.20
C LYS A 329 13.88 -24.17 -18.37
N GLU A 330 15.00 -24.70 -17.88
CA GLU A 330 15.02 -25.87 -17.01
C GLU A 330 14.23 -25.60 -15.73
N VAL A 331 14.47 -24.46 -15.09
CA VAL A 331 13.79 -24.09 -13.84
C VAL A 331 12.31 -23.78 -14.08
N GLU A 332 11.98 -23.13 -15.21
CA GLU A 332 10.59 -22.91 -15.61
C GLU A 332 9.83 -24.24 -15.73
N ASP A 333 10.41 -25.24 -16.39
CA ASP A 333 9.78 -26.56 -16.57
C ASP A 333 9.61 -27.35 -15.27
N ILE A 334 10.42 -27.06 -14.25
CA ILE A 334 10.26 -27.65 -12.92
C ILE A 334 9.14 -26.95 -12.13
N ILE A 335 8.97 -25.66 -12.32
CA ILE A 335 7.92 -24.88 -11.62
C ILE A 335 6.54 -25.19 -12.20
N LEU A 336 6.41 -25.34 -13.51
CA LEU A 336 5.17 -25.70 -14.23
C LEU A 336 4.77 -27.15 -13.99
#